data_cbffd9b8047fe0c0884047f1c6656ac1
#
_entry.id   cbffd9b8047fe0c0884047f1c6656ac1
#
_cell.length_a   1.000
_cell.length_b   1.000
_cell.length_c   1.000
_cell.angle_alpha   90.00
_cell.angle_beta   90.00
_cell.angle_gamma   90.00
#
_symmetry.space_group_name_H-M   'P 1'
#
loop_
_entity.id
_entity.type
_entity.pdbx_description
1 polymer ?
#
loop_
_entity_poly.entity_id
_entity_poly.type
_entity_poly.pdbx_seq_one_letter_code
_entity_poly.pdbx_strand_id
1 'polypeptide(L)'
;PPARYDAVFFAFWLSHVPESRFDAFWRLVDRALRPGGRVFLVDSRYAPTSTARDHRLGPADAGRVTRRLDDGRSFEIVKMFHAPPALRARLAALGWEFEVGATAHYFIHAAGGRRPAAEA
;
A
#
# COMPACT_ATOMS: atom_id res chain seq x y z
N PRO A 1 8.02 -18.39 2.83
CA PRO A 1 9.36 -18.91 3.16
C PRO A 1 10.30 -17.76 3.47
N PRO A 2 11.05 -17.84 4.56
CA PRO A 2 11.85 -16.72 5.01
C PRO A 2 13.06 -16.48 4.11
N ALA A 3 13.40 -15.20 3.94
CA ALA A 3 14.62 -14.71 3.33
C ALA A 3 14.94 -15.29 1.94
N ARG A 4 13.90 -15.41 1.09
CA ARG A 4 14.02 -16.02 -0.23
C ARG A 4 14.30 -15.06 -1.36
N TYR A 5 13.88 -13.79 -1.20
CA TYR A 5 13.80 -12.88 -2.33
C TYR A 5 14.69 -11.67 -2.12
N ASP A 6 15.34 -11.23 -3.19
CA ASP A 6 16.13 -10.00 -3.22
C ASP A 6 15.26 -8.78 -3.48
N ALA A 7 14.10 -8.98 -4.08
CA ALA A 7 13.15 -7.90 -4.36
C ALA A 7 11.72 -8.40 -4.23
N VAL A 8 10.86 -7.52 -3.75
CA VAL A 8 9.42 -7.74 -3.70
C VAL A 8 8.75 -6.59 -4.44
N PHE A 9 7.85 -6.91 -5.35
CA PHE A 9 7.05 -5.93 -6.07
C PHE A 9 5.58 -6.26 -5.93
N PHE A 10 4.77 -5.25 -5.66
CA PHE A 10 3.32 -5.40 -5.75
C PHE A 10 2.67 -4.11 -6.24
N ALA A 11 1.61 -4.29 -7.00
CA ALA A 11 0.85 -3.19 -7.58
C ALA A 11 -0.63 -3.36 -7.23
N PHE A 12 -1.26 -2.27 -6.82
CA PHE A 12 -2.71 -2.23 -6.53
C PHE A 12 -3.13 -3.26 -5.48
N TRP A 13 -2.26 -3.52 -4.54
CA TRP A 13 -2.48 -4.47 -3.47
C TRP A 13 -2.58 -3.81 -2.10
N LEU A 14 -1.66 -2.89 -1.78
CA LEU A 14 -1.57 -2.30 -0.44
C LEU A 14 -2.88 -1.61 -0.05
N SER A 15 -3.54 -0.95 -1.02
CA SER A 15 -4.83 -0.30 -0.79
C SER A 15 -5.93 -1.28 -0.36
N HIS A 16 -5.76 -2.56 -0.63
CA HIS A 16 -6.71 -3.60 -0.24
C HIS A 16 -6.35 -4.32 1.06
N VAL A 17 -5.26 -3.92 1.69
CA VAL A 17 -4.86 -4.46 3.00
C VAL A 17 -5.57 -3.65 4.07
N PRO A 18 -6.47 -4.26 4.86
CA PRO A 18 -7.19 -3.56 5.93
C PRO A 18 -6.22 -2.99 6.96
N GLU A 19 -6.63 -1.91 7.60
CA GLU A 19 -5.85 -1.27 8.66
C GLU A 19 -5.38 -2.26 9.72
N SER A 20 -6.27 -3.16 10.13
CA SER A 20 -5.97 -4.17 11.14
C SER A 20 -4.93 -5.20 10.72
N ARG A 21 -4.61 -5.29 9.43
CA ARG A 21 -3.65 -6.25 8.89
C ARG A 21 -2.40 -5.60 8.30
N PHE A 22 -2.31 -4.30 8.36
CA PHE A 22 -1.19 -3.56 7.77
C PHE A 22 0.16 -4.01 8.33
N ASP A 23 0.29 -4.05 9.64
CA ASP A 23 1.55 -4.42 10.27
C ASP A 23 1.92 -5.88 10.00
N ALA A 24 0.94 -6.77 10.03
CA ALA A 24 1.17 -8.19 9.76
C ALA A 24 1.62 -8.42 8.30
N PHE A 25 1.04 -7.68 7.36
CA PHE A 25 1.47 -7.75 5.97
C PHE A 25 2.93 -7.35 5.81
N TRP A 26 3.33 -6.25 6.44
CA TRP A 26 4.72 -5.80 6.34
C TRP A 26 5.70 -6.72 7.06
N ARG A 27 5.27 -7.39 8.13
CA ARG A 27 6.07 -8.46 8.73
C ARG A 27 6.26 -9.65 7.79
N LEU A 28 5.24 -9.96 7.00
CA LEU A 28 5.36 -11.01 5.98
C LEU A 28 6.39 -10.63 4.90
N VAL A 29 6.35 -9.39 4.43
CA VAL A 29 7.33 -8.87 3.48
C VAL A 29 8.75 -8.95 4.08
N ASP A 30 8.89 -8.55 5.34
CA ASP A 30 10.18 -8.60 6.04
C ASP A 30 10.75 -10.01 6.06
N ARG A 31 9.93 -10.99 6.38
CA ARG A 31 10.39 -12.38 6.42
C ARG A 31 10.78 -12.94 5.06
N ALA A 32 10.13 -12.47 4.01
CA ALA A 32 10.40 -12.96 2.66
C ALA A 32 11.67 -12.34 2.05
N LEU A 33 12.07 -11.17 2.53
CA LEU A 33 13.10 -10.36 1.91
C LEU A 33 14.47 -10.68 2.51
N ARG A 34 15.46 -10.97 1.64
CA ARG A 34 16.83 -11.16 2.08
C ARG A 34 17.44 -9.87 2.63
N PRO A 35 18.48 -9.96 3.46
CA PRO A 35 19.23 -8.76 3.87
C PRO A 35 19.68 -7.96 2.65
N GLY A 36 19.47 -6.64 2.69
CA GLY A 36 19.78 -5.77 1.54
C GLY A 36 18.73 -5.78 0.44
N GLY A 37 17.67 -6.57 0.58
CA GLY A 37 16.62 -6.65 -0.41
C GLY A 37 15.81 -5.36 -0.53
N ARG A 38 15.14 -5.18 -1.67
CA ARG A 38 14.39 -3.97 -1.98
C ARG A 38 12.93 -4.27 -2.22
N VAL A 39 12.10 -3.29 -1.95
CA VAL A 39 10.65 -3.37 -2.16
C VAL A 39 10.22 -2.22 -3.06
N PHE A 40 9.36 -2.53 -4.02
CA PHE A 40 8.72 -1.54 -4.88
C PHE A 40 7.22 -1.74 -4.85
N LEU A 41 6.49 -0.66 -4.82
CA LEU A 41 5.04 -0.74 -4.95
C LEU A 41 4.47 0.43 -5.75
N VAL A 42 3.33 0.17 -6.36
CA VAL A 42 2.48 1.17 -7.01
C VAL A 42 1.06 0.93 -6.52
N ASP A 43 0.34 2.00 -6.25
CA ASP A 43 -1.05 1.89 -5.85
C ASP A 43 -1.83 3.12 -6.30
N SER A 44 -3.12 3.09 -6.06
CA SER A 44 -4.00 4.17 -6.45
C SER A 44 -3.83 5.37 -5.54
N ARG A 45 -3.75 6.55 -6.15
CA ARG A 45 -3.80 7.82 -5.45
C ARG A 45 -5.26 8.20 -5.24
N TYR A 46 -5.59 8.75 -4.07
CA TYR A 46 -6.92 9.30 -3.87
C TYR A 46 -7.12 10.50 -4.80
N ALA A 47 -8.02 10.34 -5.75
CA ALA A 47 -8.42 11.40 -6.66
C ALA A 47 -9.84 11.08 -7.14
N PRO A 48 -10.83 11.95 -6.90
CA PRO A 48 -12.21 11.67 -7.31
C PRO A 48 -12.33 11.36 -8.81
N THR A 49 -11.50 12.00 -9.64
CA THR A 49 -11.50 11.78 -11.08
C THR A 49 -10.92 10.44 -11.52
N SER A 50 -10.20 9.74 -10.64
CA SER A 50 -9.64 8.42 -10.95
C SER A 50 -10.51 7.28 -10.49
N THR A 51 -11.66 7.58 -9.86
CA THR A 51 -12.56 6.56 -9.36
C THR A 51 -13.29 5.90 -10.53
N ALA A 52 -13.33 4.58 -10.57
CA ALA A 52 -14.07 3.85 -11.59
C ALA A 52 -15.56 4.17 -11.49
N ARG A 53 -16.27 4.14 -12.64
CA ARG A 53 -17.68 4.50 -12.70
C ARG A 53 -18.57 3.75 -11.73
N ASP A 54 -18.26 2.48 -11.48
CA ASP A 54 -19.02 1.60 -10.60
C ASP A 54 -18.58 1.68 -9.14
N HIS A 55 -17.64 2.56 -8.81
CA HIS A 55 -17.17 2.75 -7.44
C HIS A 55 -17.85 3.95 -6.81
N ARG A 56 -18.30 3.78 -5.58
CA ARG A 56 -18.72 4.87 -4.71
C ARG A 56 -17.75 4.96 -3.55
N LEU A 57 -17.18 6.14 -3.37
CA LEU A 57 -16.26 6.37 -2.28
C LEU A 57 -17.05 6.70 -1.01
N GLY A 58 -16.81 5.92 0.05
CA GLY A 58 -17.13 6.35 1.39
C GLY A 58 -16.08 7.35 1.89
N PRO A 59 -16.15 7.76 3.15
CA PRO A 59 -15.08 8.56 3.73
C PRO A 59 -13.73 7.88 3.52
N ALA A 60 -12.71 8.64 3.06
CA ALA A 60 -11.41 8.06 2.73
C ALA A 60 -10.78 7.33 3.92
N ASP A 61 -11.02 7.80 5.14
CA ASP A 61 -10.50 7.20 6.37
C ASP A 61 -11.26 5.94 6.79
N ALA A 62 -12.40 5.66 6.19
CA ALA A 62 -13.15 4.42 6.46
C ALA A 62 -12.51 3.19 5.80
N GLY A 63 -11.66 3.39 4.80
CA GLY A 63 -10.94 2.31 4.14
C GLY A 63 -11.82 1.37 3.32
N ARG A 64 -13.01 1.82 2.93
CA ARG A 64 -13.94 1.00 2.17
C ARG A 64 -14.58 1.79 1.05
N VAL A 65 -14.84 1.10 -0.06
CA VAL A 65 -15.62 1.64 -1.17
C VAL A 65 -16.72 0.65 -1.53
N THR A 66 -17.83 1.17 -2.05
CA THR A 66 -18.90 0.33 -2.59
C THR A 66 -18.69 0.18 -4.08
N ARG A 67 -18.62 -1.05 -4.55
CA ARG A 67 -18.53 -1.37 -5.96
C ARG A 67 -19.85 -1.91 -6.46
N ARG A 68 -20.37 -1.32 -7.52
CA ARG A 68 -21.61 -1.72 -8.16
C ARG A 68 -21.31 -2.50 -9.43
N LEU A 69 -21.91 -3.68 -9.54
CA LEU A 69 -21.79 -4.49 -10.75
C LEU A 69 -22.86 -4.12 -11.77
N ASP A 70 -22.65 -4.52 -13.02
CA ASP A 70 -23.58 -4.25 -14.12
C ASP A 70 -24.97 -4.86 -13.89
N ASP A 71 -25.07 -5.92 -13.10
CA ASP A 71 -26.33 -6.55 -12.75
C ASP A 71 -27.06 -5.86 -11.58
N GLY A 72 -26.53 -4.74 -11.10
CA GLY A 72 -27.15 -3.96 -10.02
C GLY A 72 -26.70 -4.35 -8.62
N ARG A 73 -25.97 -5.45 -8.46
CA ARG A 73 -25.46 -5.85 -7.14
C ARG A 73 -24.33 -4.92 -6.71
N SER A 74 -24.25 -4.65 -5.41
CA SER A 74 -23.21 -3.82 -4.83
C SER A 74 -22.41 -4.61 -3.81
N PHE A 75 -21.11 -4.33 -3.74
CA PHE A 75 -20.22 -4.95 -2.77
C PHE A 75 -19.36 -3.89 -2.13
N GLU A 76 -19.10 -4.04 -0.84
CA GLU A 76 -18.06 -3.27 -0.17
C GLU A 76 -16.71 -3.96 -0.37
N ILE A 77 -15.71 -3.18 -0.76
CA ILE A 77 -14.33 -3.66 -0.85
C ILE A 77 -13.45 -2.79 0.02
N VAL A 78 -12.36 -3.36 0.51
CA VAL A 78 -11.35 -2.60 1.23
C VAL A 78 -10.57 -1.77 0.22
N LYS A 79 -10.51 -0.47 0.44
CA LYS A 79 -9.75 0.46 -0.41
C LYS A 79 -9.17 1.55 0.47
N MET A 80 -7.90 1.39 0.85
CA MET A 80 -7.16 2.35 1.66
C MET A 80 -6.36 3.26 0.75
N PHE A 81 -6.59 4.56 0.83
CA PHE A 81 -5.77 5.53 0.08
C PHE A 81 -4.68 6.06 1.00
N HIS A 82 -3.44 5.76 0.67
CA HIS A 82 -2.29 6.16 1.46
C HIS A 82 -1.71 7.46 0.94
N ALA A 83 -1.76 8.50 1.77
CA ALA A 83 -1.07 9.75 1.44
C ALA A 83 0.44 9.53 1.57
N PRO A 84 1.26 9.97 0.59
CA PRO A 84 2.70 9.70 0.61
C PRO A 84 3.42 10.04 1.91
N PRO A 85 3.26 11.23 2.52
CA PRO A 85 3.96 11.51 3.77
C PRO A 85 3.52 10.61 4.92
N ALA A 86 2.23 10.31 5.00
CA ALA A 86 1.69 9.44 6.06
C ALA A 86 2.17 8.00 5.88
N LEU A 87 2.19 7.50 4.65
CA LEU A 87 2.67 6.15 4.36
C LEU A 87 4.16 6.03 4.69
N ARG A 88 4.95 7.01 4.28
CA ARG A 88 6.39 7.04 4.58
C ARG A 88 6.65 6.99 6.08
N ALA A 89 5.94 7.81 6.85
CA ALA A 89 6.09 7.86 8.30
C ALA A 89 5.67 6.54 8.96
N ARG A 90 4.59 5.95 8.48
CA ARG A 90 4.10 4.69 9.01
C ARG A 90 5.05 3.53 8.74
N LEU A 91 5.64 3.47 7.56
CA LEU A 91 6.65 2.47 7.24
C LEU A 91 7.93 2.68 8.06
N ALA A 92 8.32 3.94 8.28
CA ALA A 92 9.47 4.25 9.12
C ALA A 92 9.27 3.73 10.55
N ALA A 93 8.06 3.85 11.08
CA ALA A 93 7.74 3.33 12.42
C ALA A 93 7.85 1.80 12.48
N LEU A 94 7.71 1.10 11.37
CA LEU A 94 7.87 -0.35 11.29
C LEU A 94 9.29 -0.79 10.93
N GLY A 95 10.22 0.14 10.80
CA GLY A 95 11.62 -0.18 10.50
C GLY A 95 12.00 -0.11 9.03
N TRP A 96 11.15 0.48 8.21
CA TRP A 96 11.42 0.61 6.77
C TRP A 96 11.87 2.02 6.43
N GLU A 97 12.68 2.12 5.39
CA GLU A 97 13.09 3.40 4.81
C GLU A 97 12.66 3.42 3.35
N PHE A 98 11.63 4.20 3.06
CA PHE A 98 11.05 4.31 1.72
C PHE A 98 11.06 5.74 1.23
N GLU A 99 11.26 5.88 -0.07
CA GLU A 99 10.88 7.09 -0.79
C GLU A 99 9.48 6.87 -1.34
N VAL A 100 8.56 7.75 -1.00
CA VAL A 100 7.17 7.65 -1.41
C VAL A 100 6.80 8.91 -2.16
N GLY A 101 6.25 8.75 -3.33
CA GLY A 101 5.82 9.86 -4.17
C GLY A 101 4.48 9.59 -4.82
N ALA A 102 4.02 10.53 -5.61
CA ALA A 102 2.77 10.41 -6.33
C ALA A 102 2.94 10.95 -7.74
N THR A 103 2.26 10.32 -8.69
CA THR A 103 2.11 10.90 -10.02
C THR A 103 1.10 12.05 -9.96
N ALA A 104 1.00 12.82 -11.07
CA ALA A 104 0.14 14.00 -11.08
C ALA A 104 -1.32 13.70 -10.76
N HIS A 105 -1.84 12.51 -11.15
CA HIS A 105 -3.28 12.25 -11.06
C HIS A 105 -3.68 10.95 -10.38
N TYR A 106 -3.04 9.82 -10.69
CA TYR A 106 -3.68 8.53 -10.43
C TYR A 106 -2.95 7.61 -9.47
N PHE A 107 -1.64 7.74 -9.32
CA PHE A 107 -0.86 6.71 -8.64
C PHE A 107 0.03 7.28 -7.56
N ILE A 108 0.24 6.45 -6.53
CA ILE A 108 1.39 6.59 -5.64
C ILE A 108 2.41 5.51 -6.01
N HIS A 109 3.66 5.77 -5.71
CA HIS A 109 4.75 4.81 -5.88
C HIS A 109 5.69 4.89 -4.70
N ALA A 110 6.29 3.77 -4.36
CA ALA A 110 7.23 3.73 -3.26
C ALA A 110 8.34 2.73 -3.57
N ALA A 111 9.54 3.07 -3.16
CA ALA A 111 10.70 2.21 -3.30
C ALA A 111 11.55 2.33 -2.04
N GLY A 112 12.04 1.21 -1.55
CA GLY A 112 12.85 1.23 -0.36
C GLY A 112 13.26 -0.14 0.12
N GLY A 113 13.67 -0.20 1.36
CA GLY A 113 14.08 -1.41 2.02
C GLY A 113 14.07 -1.20 3.53
N ARG A 114 14.64 -2.14 4.26
CA ARG A 114 14.76 -1.98 5.70
C ARG A 114 15.68 -0.81 6.01
N ARG A 115 15.35 -0.08 7.06
CA ARG A 115 16.26 0.93 7.58
C ARG A 115 17.55 0.26 8.01
N PRO A 116 18.73 0.82 7.66
CA PRO A 116 19.99 0.26 8.13
C PRO A 116 20.03 0.18 9.65
N ALA A 117 20.62 -0.89 10.19
CA ALA A 117 20.80 -1.02 11.62
C ALA A 117 21.69 0.13 12.12
N ALA A 118 21.33 0.69 13.30
CA ALA A 118 22.17 1.69 13.91
C ALA A 118 23.55 1.08 14.22
N GLU A 119 24.60 1.83 13.90
CA GLU A 119 25.94 1.43 14.29
C GLU A 119 26.08 1.53 15.81
N ALA A 120 26.63 0.48 16.40
CA ALA A 120 26.87 0.45 17.84
C ALA A 120 27.99 1.41 18.24
#